data_182043da55bd0b5ada3ba525c70e812f
#
_entry.id   182043da55bd0b5ada3ba525c70e812f
#
_cell.length_a   1.000
_cell.length_b   1.000
_cell.length_c   1.000
_cell.angle_alpha   90.00
_cell.angle_beta   90.00
_cell.angle_gamma   90.00
#
_symmetry.space_group_name_H-M   'P 1'
#
loop_
_entity.id
_entity.type
_entity.pdbx_description
1 polymer ?
#
loop_
_entity_poly.entity_id
_entity_poly.type
_entity_poly.pdbx_seq_one_letter_code
_entity_poly.pdbx_strand_id
1 'polypeptide(L)'
;MSNKELTTKQQSFLDSLMTCNGDTRLAGELAGYAPTSINSVVKSLKTEILDLATNILAQSAPKAAMKLVHIMDSSEPIPQANMRIQAAQTILDRVGLGKTERLDVTVNTAGGLFILPAKQEIVIEGNYEEV
;
A
#
# COMPACT_ATOMS: atom_id res chain seq x y z
N MET A 1 1.42 3.84 21.02
CA MET A 1 0.63 4.71 20.14
C MET A 1 0.65 6.10 20.76
N SER A 2 1.36 7.00 20.13
CA SER A 2 1.38 8.39 20.60
C SER A 2 0.03 9.01 20.22
N ASN A 3 -0.85 9.16 21.20
CA ASN A 3 -2.09 9.89 21.04
C ASN A 3 -1.71 11.39 21.04
N LYS A 4 -1.23 11.85 19.88
CA LYS A 4 -0.94 13.26 19.68
C LYS A 4 -2.28 13.96 19.62
N GLU A 5 -2.60 14.72 20.66
CA GLU A 5 -3.81 15.56 20.63
C GLU A 5 -3.72 16.53 19.46
N LEU A 6 -4.65 16.40 18.53
CA LEU A 6 -4.75 17.28 17.37
C LEU A 6 -5.31 18.62 17.82
N THR A 7 -4.74 19.69 17.30
CA THR A 7 -5.34 21.01 17.48
C THR A 7 -6.66 21.11 16.71
N THR A 8 -7.57 21.98 17.14
CA THR A 8 -8.84 22.23 16.47
C THR A 8 -8.66 22.54 14.99
N LYS A 9 -7.60 23.26 14.64
CA LYS A 9 -7.25 23.62 13.27
C LYS A 9 -6.79 22.39 12.43
N GLN A 10 -6.03 21.49 13.05
CA GLN A 10 -5.60 20.24 12.42
C GLN A 10 -6.77 19.29 12.20
N GLN A 11 -7.67 19.19 13.17
CA GLN A 11 -8.90 18.42 13.01
C GLN A 11 -9.76 18.98 11.88
N SER A 12 -9.97 20.29 11.83
CA SER A 12 -10.70 20.95 10.75
C SER A 12 -10.08 20.71 9.38
N PHE A 13 -8.75 20.64 9.28
CA PHE A 13 -8.04 20.31 8.06
C PHE A 13 -8.37 18.87 7.59
N LEU A 14 -8.29 17.89 8.50
CA LEU A 14 -8.59 16.49 8.17
C LEU A 14 -10.05 16.30 7.77
N ASP A 15 -10.98 16.95 8.46
CA ASP A 15 -12.42 16.92 8.12
C ASP A 15 -12.68 17.53 6.74
N SER A 16 -11.99 18.64 6.44
CA SER A 16 -12.11 19.31 5.14
C SER A 16 -11.54 18.50 3.99
N LEU A 17 -10.54 17.64 4.22
CA LEU A 17 -10.02 16.75 3.19
C LEU A 17 -11.10 15.83 2.61
N MET A 18 -12.03 15.37 3.43
CA MET A 18 -13.13 14.52 2.98
C MET A 18 -14.09 15.29 2.06
N THR A 19 -14.43 16.51 2.43
CA THR A 19 -15.36 17.36 1.67
C THR A 19 -14.75 17.94 0.40
N CYS A 20 -13.42 18.10 0.39
CA CYS A 20 -12.67 18.63 -0.75
C CYS A 20 -12.12 17.55 -1.69
N ASN A 21 -12.62 16.31 -1.61
CA ASN A 21 -12.14 15.18 -2.43
C ASN A 21 -10.61 14.95 -2.36
N GLY A 22 -10.01 15.24 -1.21
CA GLY A 22 -8.57 15.05 -0.99
C GLY A 22 -7.69 16.22 -1.45
N ASP A 23 -8.26 17.35 -1.87
CA ASP A 23 -7.49 18.54 -2.22
C ASP A 23 -6.93 19.20 -0.95
N THR A 24 -5.62 19.01 -0.73
CA THR A 24 -4.93 19.52 0.46
C THR A 24 -4.85 21.02 0.50
N ARG A 25 -4.82 21.69 -0.65
CA ARG A 25 -4.75 23.15 -0.73
C ARG A 25 -6.08 23.76 -0.30
N LEU A 26 -7.15 23.28 -0.89
CA LEU A 26 -8.49 23.76 -0.56
C LEU A 26 -8.86 23.46 0.90
N ALA A 27 -8.52 22.25 1.38
CA ALA A 27 -8.73 21.86 2.78
C ALA A 27 -7.93 22.74 3.74
N GLY A 28 -6.70 23.10 3.37
CA GLY A 28 -5.86 24.02 4.15
C GLY A 28 -6.44 25.43 4.25
N GLU A 29 -6.93 25.96 3.14
CA GLU A 29 -7.59 27.26 3.09
C GLU A 29 -8.87 27.29 3.94
N LEU A 30 -9.71 26.24 3.84
CA LEU A 30 -10.91 26.11 4.66
C LEU A 30 -10.62 25.97 6.16
N ALA A 31 -9.52 25.30 6.52
CA ALA A 31 -9.07 25.22 7.90
C ALA A 31 -8.38 26.48 8.41
N GLY A 32 -8.19 27.50 7.55
CA GLY A 32 -7.58 28.77 7.89
C GLY A 32 -6.05 28.74 7.96
N TYR A 33 -5.40 27.85 7.19
CA TYR A 33 -3.97 27.86 7.00
C TYR A 33 -3.54 28.77 5.86
N ALA A 34 -2.39 29.44 6.01
CA ALA A 34 -1.80 30.17 4.89
C ALA A 34 -1.32 29.18 3.82
N PRO A 35 -1.42 29.51 2.53
CA PRO A 35 -0.99 28.63 1.44
C PRO A 35 0.44 28.13 1.56
N THR A 36 1.33 28.94 2.11
CA THR A 36 2.74 28.61 2.35
C THR A 36 2.95 27.57 3.47
N SER A 37 1.98 27.43 4.37
CA SER A 37 2.06 26.52 5.53
C SER A 37 1.49 25.15 5.24
N ILE A 38 0.73 24.97 4.18
CA ILE A 38 -0.01 23.73 3.90
C ILE A 38 0.93 22.53 3.78
N ASN A 39 2.05 22.67 3.08
CA ASN A 39 3.03 21.60 2.95
C ASN A 39 3.60 21.15 4.31
N SER A 40 3.84 22.08 5.23
CA SER A 40 4.31 21.75 6.59
C SER A 40 3.22 21.05 7.40
N VAL A 41 1.98 21.46 7.25
CA VAL A 41 0.81 20.83 7.89
C VAL A 41 0.64 19.40 7.38
N VAL A 42 0.68 19.19 6.07
CA VAL A 42 0.61 17.85 5.47
C VAL A 42 1.72 16.94 5.98
N LYS A 43 2.95 17.44 6.07
CA LYS A 43 4.07 16.65 6.63
C LYS A 43 3.85 16.31 8.11
N SER A 44 3.33 17.24 8.90
CA SER A 44 3.09 17.02 10.32
C SER A 44 1.93 16.06 10.59
N LEU A 45 0.95 15.96 9.69
CA LEU A 45 -0.24 15.12 9.78
C LEU A 45 -0.16 13.89 8.87
N LYS A 46 1.03 13.51 8.43
CA LYS A 46 1.21 12.41 7.48
C LYS A 46 0.56 11.11 7.96
N THR A 47 0.71 10.76 9.23
CA THR A 47 0.14 9.54 9.80
C THR A 47 -1.38 9.58 9.78
N GLU A 48 -1.96 10.69 10.25
CA GLU A 48 -3.40 10.90 10.32
C GLU A 48 -4.03 10.92 8.91
N ILE A 49 -3.35 11.50 7.93
CA ILE A 49 -3.79 11.49 6.52
C ILE A 49 -3.76 10.06 5.95
N LEU A 50 -2.73 9.26 6.26
CA LEU A 50 -2.65 7.87 5.82
C LEU A 50 -3.73 7.01 6.47
N ASP A 51 -4.01 7.22 7.75
CA ASP A 51 -5.09 6.53 8.46
C ASP A 51 -6.45 6.88 7.86
N LEU A 52 -6.67 8.16 7.53
CA LEU A 52 -7.88 8.61 6.85
C LEU A 52 -8.03 7.93 5.48
N ALA A 53 -6.98 7.88 4.69
CA ALA A 53 -6.99 7.22 3.38
C ALA A 53 -7.28 5.71 3.51
N THR A 54 -6.69 5.05 4.50
CA THR A 54 -6.96 3.64 4.78
C THR A 54 -8.42 3.40 5.16
N ASN A 55 -9.00 4.27 5.98
CA ASN A 55 -10.41 4.21 6.36
C ASN A 55 -11.33 4.41 5.15
N ILE A 56 -11.01 5.33 4.25
CA ILE A 56 -11.77 5.53 3.01
C ILE A 56 -11.76 4.27 2.14
N LEU A 57 -10.60 3.64 1.99
CA LEU A 57 -10.48 2.39 1.23
C LEU A 57 -11.28 1.26 1.90
N ALA A 58 -11.20 1.12 3.22
CA ALA A 58 -11.96 0.12 3.96
C ALA A 58 -13.47 0.32 3.81
N GLN A 59 -13.96 1.56 3.87
CA GLN A 59 -15.36 1.88 3.64
C GLN A 59 -15.80 1.65 2.20
N SER A 60 -14.87 1.76 1.25
CA SER A 60 -15.14 1.54 -0.18
C SER A 60 -15.09 0.07 -0.59
N ALA A 61 -14.50 -0.80 0.23
CA ALA A 61 -14.34 -2.22 -0.09
C ALA A 61 -15.66 -2.95 -0.38
N PRO A 62 -16.74 -2.79 0.39
CA PRO A 62 -18.02 -3.41 0.06
C PRO A 62 -18.55 -2.97 -1.30
N LYS A 63 -18.43 -1.68 -1.63
CA LYS A 63 -18.84 -1.15 -2.93
C LYS A 63 -18.00 -1.72 -4.07
N ALA A 64 -16.71 -1.88 -3.87
CA ALA A 64 -15.80 -2.51 -4.85
C ALA A 64 -16.19 -3.96 -5.09
N ALA A 65 -16.45 -4.73 -4.04
CA ALA A 65 -16.90 -6.13 -4.13
C ALA A 65 -18.23 -6.25 -4.89
N MET A 66 -19.22 -5.43 -4.54
CA MET A 66 -20.53 -5.40 -5.23
C MET A 66 -20.39 -5.02 -6.70
N LYS A 67 -19.44 -4.14 -7.03
CA LYS A 67 -19.18 -3.76 -8.43
C LYS A 67 -18.61 -4.90 -9.24
N LEU A 68 -17.73 -5.72 -8.67
CA LEU A 68 -17.20 -6.92 -9.33
C LEU A 68 -18.33 -7.94 -9.59
N VAL A 69 -19.17 -8.18 -8.58
CA VAL A 69 -20.34 -9.08 -8.71
C VAL A 69 -21.28 -8.59 -9.83
N HIS A 70 -21.60 -7.29 -9.84
CA HIS A 70 -22.45 -6.70 -10.87
C HIS A 70 -21.85 -6.85 -12.28
N ILE A 71 -20.55 -6.66 -12.43
CA ILE A 71 -19.88 -6.84 -13.73
C ILE A 71 -19.89 -8.32 -14.16
N MET A 72 -19.71 -9.23 -13.21
CA MET A 72 -19.76 -10.68 -13.46
C MET A 72 -21.15 -11.15 -13.90
N ASP A 73 -22.21 -10.62 -13.27
CA ASP A 73 -23.59 -11.02 -13.52
C ASP A 73 -24.23 -10.30 -14.72
N SER A 74 -23.58 -9.27 -15.26
CA SER A 74 -24.13 -8.49 -16.37
C SER A 74 -24.13 -9.28 -17.67
N SER A 75 -25.30 -9.40 -18.29
CA SER A 75 -25.48 -9.97 -19.63
C SER A 75 -25.20 -8.96 -20.76
N GLU A 76 -25.13 -7.67 -20.41
CA GLU A 76 -24.89 -6.61 -21.38
C GLU A 76 -23.46 -6.06 -21.30
N PRO A 77 -22.93 -5.55 -22.44
CA PRO A 77 -21.60 -4.93 -22.43
C PRO A 77 -21.54 -3.73 -21.49
N ILE A 78 -20.61 -3.76 -20.57
CA ILE A 78 -20.35 -2.63 -19.66
C ILE A 78 -19.22 -1.79 -20.22
N PRO A 79 -19.44 -0.49 -20.51
CA PRO A 79 -18.37 0.40 -20.95
C PRO A 79 -17.20 0.42 -19.94
N GLN A 80 -15.98 0.28 -20.43
CA GLN A 80 -14.77 0.29 -19.62
C GLN A 80 -14.74 -0.76 -18.49
N ALA A 81 -15.37 -1.93 -18.70
CA ALA A 81 -15.44 -2.98 -17.69
C ALA A 81 -14.08 -3.34 -17.12
N ASN A 82 -13.05 -3.49 -17.96
CA ASN A 82 -11.69 -3.81 -17.51
C ASN A 82 -11.11 -2.76 -16.57
N MET A 83 -11.30 -1.48 -16.87
CA MET A 83 -10.82 -0.37 -16.01
C MET A 83 -11.55 -0.36 -14.66
N ARG A 84 -12.85 -0.64 -14.67
CA ARG A 84 -13.66 -0.73 -13.43
C ARG A 84 -13.28 -1.94 -12.59
N ILE A 85 -13.00 -3.08 -13.23
CA ILE A 85 -12.50 -4.28 -12.56
C ILE A 85 -11.14 -4.00 -11.90
N GLN A 86 -10.20 -3.42 -12.62
CA GLN A 86 -8.88 -3.08 -12.09
C GLN A 86 -8.97 -2.12 -10.89
N ALA A 87 -9.80 -1.09 -10.98
CA ALA A 87 -10.03 -0.16 -9.89
C ALA A 87 -10.61 -0.86 -8.64
N ALA A 88 -11.62 -1.71 -8.82
CA ALA A 88 -12.21 -2.46 -7.72
C ALA A 88 -11.23 -3.46 -7.09
N GLN A 89 -10.47 -4.19 -7.91
CA GLN A 89 -9.43 -5.11 -7.45
C GLN A 89 -8.35 -4.37 -6.67
N THR A 90 -7.90 -3.20 -7.15
CA THR A 90 -6.90 -2.39 -6.46
C THR A 90 -7.38 -1.97 -5.06
N ILE A 91 -8.65 -1.57 -4.92
CA ILE A 91 -9.24 -1.23 -3.61
C ILE A 91 -9.22 -2.45 -2.69
N LEU A 92 -9.68 -3.61 -3.18
CA LEU A 92 -9.72 -4.85 -2.40
C LEU A 92 -8.33 -5.32 -1.99
N ASP A 93 -7.34 -5.23 -2.87
CA ASP A 93 -5.95 -5.56 -2.57
C ASP A 93 -5.39 -4.67 -1.46
N ARG A 94 -5.69 -3.38 -1.49
CA ARG A 94 -5.22 -2.41 -0.48
C ARG A 94 -5.82 -2.66 0.90
N VAL A 95 -7.03 -3.18 1.00
CA VAL A 95 -7.66 -3.54 2.27
C VAL A 95 -7.37 -4.99 2.71
N GLY A 96 -6.54 -5.72 1.97
CA GLY A 96 -6.12 -7.07 2.33
C GLY A 96 -7.06 -8.19 1.90
N LEU A 97 -8.02 -7.91 1.02
CA LEU A 97 -8.94 -8.89 0.43
C LEU A 97 -8.51 -9.36 -0.97
N GLY A 98 -7.34 -8.96 -1.41
CA GLY A 98 -6.79 -9.34 -2.69
C GLY A 98 -6.25 -10.76 -2.72
N LYS A 99 -5.85 -11.19 -3.92
CA LYS A 99 -5.18 -12.46 -4.14
C LYS A 99 -3.87 -12.49 -3.34
N THR A 100 -3.86 -13.24 -2.25
CA THR A 100 -2.63 -13.50 -1.51
C THR A 100 -1.87 -14.60 -2.25
N GLU A 101 -0.83 -14.26 -2.95
CA GLU A 101 0.16 -15.27 -3.35
C GLU A 101 0.94 -15.63 -2.09
N ARG A 102 0.55 -16.72 -1.46
CA ARG A 102 1.37 -17.30 -0.40
C ARG A 102 2.59 -17.92 -1.07
N LEU A 103 3.70 -17.22 -0.96
CA LEU A 103 4.99 -17.84 -1.17
C LEU A 103 5.25 -18.73 0.06
N ASP A 104 4.84 -19.99 0.01
CA ASP A 104 5.23 -20.97 1.01
C ASP A 104 6.72 -21.26 0.81
N VAL A 105 7.54 -20.39 1.38
CA VAL A 105 8.97 -20.69 1.55
C VAL A 105 9.05 -21.72 2.67
N THR A 106 8.91 -22.98 2.33
CA THR A 106 9.28 -24.08 3.23
C THR A 106 10.79 -24.03 3.40
N VAL A 107 11.23 -23.31 4.42
CA VAL A 107 12.60 -23.44 4.91
C VAL A 107 12.67 -24.79 5.56
N ASN A 108 13.14 -25.77 4.82
CA ASN A 108 13.39 -27.10 5.37
C ASN A 108 14.61 -26.98 6.29
N THR A 109 14.35 -26.80 7.59
CA THR A 109 15.37 -26.68 8.62
C THR A 109 16.00 -28.02 9.01
N ALA A 110 15.58 -29.11 8.39
CA ALA A 110 16.20 -30.41 8.57
C ALA A 110 17.54 -30.50 7.82
N GLY A 111 18.58 -30.01 8.44
CA GLY A 111 19.93 -30.11 7.97
C GLY A 111 20.45 -28.89 7.19
N GLY A 112 20.90 -27.88 7.94
CA GLY A 112 21.76 -26.83 7.45
C GLY A 112 21.03 -25.79 6.56
N LEU A 113 20.92 -24.62 7.07
CA LEU A 113 20.19 -23.48 6.50
C LEU A 113 20.74 -22.99 5.14
N PHE A 114 21.91 -23.40 4.82
CA PHE A 114 22.57 -23.18 3.55
C PHE A 114 23.44 -24.39 3.26
N ILE A 115 23.04 -25.20 2.32
CA ILE A 115 24.00 -26.00 1.61
C ILE A 115 24.73 -25.01 0.69
N LEU A 116 25.69 -24.33 1.26
CA LEU A 116 26.74 -23.76 0.42
C LEU A 116 27.35 -24.97 -0.29
N PRO A 117 27.45 -24.99 -1.61
CA PRO A 117 28.20 -26.00 -2.30
C PRO A 117 29.54 -26.04 -1.59
N ALA A 118 29.94 -27.26 -1.16
CA ALA A 118 31.22 -27.45 -0.52
C ALA A 118 32.24 -26.71 -1.38
N LYS A 119 32.95 -25.79 -0.72
CA LYS A 119 34.04 -25.07 -1.38
C LYS A 119 34.96 -26.17 -1.90
N GLN A 120 34.86 -26.48 -3.17
CA GLN A 120 35.84 -27.34 -3.80
C GLN A 120 37.12 -26.50 -3.75
N GLU A 121 37.93 -26.82 -2.76
CA GLU A 121 39.35 -26.50 -2.87
C GLU A 121 39.83 -27.22 -4.11
N ILE A 122 39.89 -26.49 -5.19
CA ILE A 122 40.67 -26.92 -6.33
C ILE A 122 42.10 -26.86 -5.80
N VAL A 123 42.56 -27.99 -5.26
CA VAL A 123 43.99 -28.21 -5.06
C VAL A 123 44.53 -28.24 -6.47
N ILE A 124 45.03 -27.12 -6.94
CA ILE A 124 45.87 -27.07 -8.11
C ILE A 124 47.17 -27.68 -7.62
N GLU A 125 47.32 -29.00 -7.76
CA GLU A 125 48.63 -29.62 -7.72
C GLU A 125 49.39 -29.09 -8.93
N GLY A 126 50.05 -27.98 -8.71
CA GLY A 126 51.05 -27.51 -9.63
C GLY A 126 52.21 -28.51 -9.54
N ASN A 127 52.32 -29.41 -10.50
CA ASN A 127 53.56 -30.06 -10.76
C ASN A 127 54.53 -28.96 -11.20
N TYR A 128 55.29 -28.46 -10.23
CA TYR A 128 56.51 -27.76 -10.53
C TYR A 128 57.54 -28.83 -10.87
N GLU A 129 57.67 -29.11 -12.13
CA GLU A 129 58.91 -29.74 -12.59
C GLU A 129 60.00 -28.72 -12.37
N GLU A 130 60.79 -28.90 -11.34
CA GLU A 130 62.06 -28.22 -11.21
C GLU A 130 62.95 -28.66 -12.35
N VAL A 131 63.22 -27.75 -13.20
CA VAL A 131 64.27 -27.92 -14.23
C VAL A 131 65.58 -27.51 -13.61
#